data_eabce9535ee4d083bf5253f447d60c77
#
_entry.id   eabce9535ee4d083bf5253f447d60c77
#
_cell.length_a   1.000
_cell.length_b   1.000
_cell.length_c   1.000
_cell.angle_alpha   90.00
_cell.angle_beta   90.00
_cell.angle_gamma   90.00
#
_symmetry.space_group_name_H-M   'P 1'
#
loop_
_entity.id
_entity.type
_entity.pdbx_description
1 polymer ?
#
loop_
_entity_poly.entity_id
_entity_poly.type
_entity_poly.pdbx_seq_one_letter_code
_entity_poly.pdbx_strand_id
1 'polypeptide(L)'
;MEEPQKILHTNQNYVVSDFLSEPQLERMKGHVKELLTELGEDPTREGLLKTPERVSKALHFLTKGYQEDPLAILRAATFREDYQQMVIVRDIDFYSLCEHHIDRKSVV
;
A
#
# COMPACT_ATOMS: atom_id res chain seq x y z
N MET A 1 21.22 8.16 6.59
CA MET A 1 21.33 6.69 6.67
C MET A 1 19.98 6.09 6.32
N GLU A 2 19.91 5.33 5.26
CA GLU A 2 18.67 4.68 4.86
C GLU A 2 18.43 3.46 5.73
N GLU A 3 17.20 3.31 6.25
CA GLU A 3 16.82 2.09 6.93
C GLU A 3 16.73 0.93 5.95
N PRO A 4 17.06 -0.29 6.39
CA PRO A 4 16.94 -1.44 5.52
C PRO A 4 15.46 -1.67 5.13
N GLN A 5 15.23 -1.84 3.85
CA GLN A 5 13.90 -2.16 3.35
C GLN A 5 13.42 -3.50 3.91
N LYS A 6 12.20 -3.51 4.37
CA LYS A 6 11.55 -4.76 4.76
C LYS A 6 11.23 -5.56 3.50
N ILE A 7 11.94 -6.65 3.33
CA ILE A 7 11.80 -7.49 2.15
C ILE A 7 10.91 -8.68 2.51
N LEU A 8 9.81 -8.80 1.79
CA LEU A 8 8.92 -9.94 1.89
C LEU A 8 9.21 -10.90 0.74
N HIS A 9 9.61 -12.12 1.09
CA HIS A 9 9.81 -13.15 0.08
C HIS A 9 8.49 -13.81 -0.26
N THR A 10 8.06 -13.65 -1.49
CA THR A 10 6.99 -14.43 -2.07
C THR A 10 7.60 -15.60 -2.85
N ASN A 11 6.77 -16.57 -3.21
CA ASN A 11 7.23 -17.78 -3.90
C ASN A 11 8.35 -17.52 -4.91
N GLN A 12 9.47 -18.17 -4.73
CA GLN A 12 10.50 -18.37 -5.75
C GLN A 12 11.00 -17.10 -6.47
N ASN A 13 11.82 -16.32 -5.78
CA ASN A 13 12.61 -15.25 -6.37
C ASN A 13 11.93 -13.90 -6.61
N TYR A 14 10.67 -13.73 -6.27
CA TYR A 14 10.05 -12.42 -6.26
C TYR A 14 10.14 -11.80 -4.87
N VAL A 15 10.72 -10.61 -4.81
CA VAL A 15 10.90 -9.86 -3.57
C VAL A 15 10.04 -8.62 -3.64
N VAL A 16 9.11 -8.48 -2.70
CA VAL A 16 8.27 -7.29 -2.56
C VAL A 16 8.86 -6.40 -1.47
N SER A 17 9.11 -5.15 -1.82
CA SER A 17 9.49 -4.14 -0.84
C SER A 17 8.21 -3.52 -0.27
N ASP A 18 7.95 -3.78 1.00
CA ASP A 18 6.81 -3.21 1.73
C ASP A 18 7.31 -2.17 2.72
N PHE A 19 8.26 -1.36 2.29
CA PHE A 19 8.94 -0.43 3.16
C PHE A 19 8.52 1.01 2.88
N LEU A 20 8.02 1.67 3.91
CA LEU A 20 7.79 3.10 3.92
C LEU A 20 8.95 3.74 4.69
N SER A 21 9.81 4.50 4.00
CA SER A 21 10.99 5.09 4.63
C SER A 21 10.58 6.09 5.72
N GLU A 22 11.40 6.21 6.78
CA GLU A 22 11.13 7.16 7.85
C GLU A 22 11.02 8.61 7.36
N PRO A 23 11.89 9.13 6.47
CA PRO A 23 11.71 10.48 5.94
C PRO A 23 10.39 10.66 5.19
N GLN A 24 9.98 9.68 4.42
CA GLN A 24 8.71 9.70 3.69
C GLN A 24 7.53 9.67 4.65
N LEU A 25 7.58 8.81 5.65
CA LEU A 25 6.54 8.73 6.67
C LEU A 25 6.40 10.06 7.42
N GLU A 26 7.51 10.67 7.80
CA GLU A 26 7.48 11.97 8.51
C GLU A 26 6.87 13.07 7.66
N ARG A 27 7.18 13.12 6.36
CA ARG A 27 6.55 14.09 5.44
C ARG A 27 5.06 13.85 5.32
N MET A 28 4.63 12.61 5.13
CA MET A 28 3.22 12.27 5.02
C MET A 28 2.45 12.61 6.30
N LYS A 29 3.03 12.30 7.45
CA LYS A 29 2.45 12.67 8.75
C LYS A 29 2.24 14.17 8.87
N GLY A 30 3.22 14.96 8.43
CA GLY A 30 3.11 16.41 8.41
C GLY A 30 1.96 16.90 7.53
N HIS A 31 1.80 16.34 6.34
CA HIS A 31 0.71 16.70 5.44
C HIS A 31 -0.66 16.34 6.01
N VAL A 32 -0.80 15.17 6.63
CA VAL A 32 -2.06 14.77 7.27
C VAL A 32 -2.41 15.70 8.43
N LYS A 33 -1.41 16.06 9.23
CA LYS A 33 -1.58 16.97 10.35
C LYS A 33 -2.07 18.34 9.88
N GLU A 34 -1.48 18.87 8.81
CA GLU A 34 -1.91 20.12 8.20
C GLU A 34 -3.34 20.02 7.64
N LEU A 35 -3.67 18.91 7.00
CA LEU A 35 -5.01 18.68 6.50
C LEU A 35 -6.05 18.69 7.62
N LEU A 36 -5.78 18.06 8.74
CA LEU A 36 -6.66 18.07 9.90
C LEU A 36 -6.87 19.50 10.42
N THR A 37 -5.81 20.28 10.48
CA THR A 37 -5.87 21.67 10.90
C THR A 37 -6.75 22.50 9.95
N GLU A 38 -6.58 22.33 8.66
CA GLU A 38 -7.40 23.04 7.64
C GLU A 38 -8.87 22.65 7.73
N LEU A 39 -9.18 21.43 8.13
CA LEU A 39 -10.55 20.98 8.34
C LEU A 39 -11.19 21.53 9.62
N GLY A 40 -10.41 22.24 10.45
CA GLY A 40 -10.90 22.80 11.70
C GLY A 40 -10.72 21.89 12.92
N GLU A 41 -9.96 20.80 12.77
CA GLU A 41 -9.67 19.89 13.85
C GLU A 41 -8.41 20.28 14.60
N ASP A 42 -8.31 19.87 15.86
CA ASP A 42 -7.09 19.99 16.66
C ASP A 42 -6.28 18.70 16.56
N PRO A 43 -5.17 18.68 15.78
CA PRO A 43 -4.39 17.47 15.61
C PRO A 43 -3.63 17.06 16.87
N THR A 44 -3.59 17.90 17.90
CA THR A 44 -2.91 17.62 19.17
C THR A 44 -3.82 16.93 20.19
N ARG A 45 -5.13 16.88 19.95
CA ARG A 45 -6.03 16.19 20.86
C ARG A 45 -5.75 14.68 20.87
N GLU A 46 -5.99 14.04 22.00
CA GLU A 46 -5.63 12.64 22.24
C GLU A 46 -6.14 11.68 21.14
N GLY A 47 -7.38 11.88 20.68
CA GLY A 47 -7.97 11.02 19.66
C GLY A 47 -7.33 11.13 18.27
N LEU A 48 -6.58 12.20 18.00
CA LEU A 48 -5.94 12.46 16.71
C LEU A 48 -4.41 12.38 16.73
N LEU A 49 -3.79 12.16 17.89
CA LEU A 49 -2.33 12.16 17.99
C LEU A 49 -1.66 11.13 17.05
N LYS A 50 -2.24 9.96 16.91
CA LYS A 50 -1.71 8.89 16.08
C LYS A 50 -2.33 8.83 14.69
N THR A 51 -3.31 9.67 14.40
CA THR A 51 -4.02 9.66 13.12
C THR A 51 -3.09 9.96 11.94
N PRO A 52 -2.18 10.94 11.99
CA PRO A 52 -1.26 11.17 10.87
C PRO A 52 -0.45 9.93 10.50
N GLU A 53 0.07 9.19 11.47
CA GLU A 53 0.81 7.96 11.21
C GLU A 53 -0.09 6.86 10.65
N ARG A 54 -1.26 6.66 11.23
CA ARG A 54 -2.22 5.65 10.77
C ARG A 54 -2.69 5.90 9.35
N VAL A 55 -3.03 7.15 9.02
CA VAL A 55 -3.47 7.52 7.68
C VAL A 55 -2.33 7.33 6.68
N SER A 56 -1.11 7.74 7.03
CA SER A 56 0.06 7.59 6.16
C SER A 56 0.33 6.13 5.84
N LYS A 57 0.29 5.26 6.83
CA LYS A 57 0.49 3.82 6.64
C LYS A 57 -0.65 3.18 5.84
N ALA A 58 -1.88 3.60 6.06
CA ALA A 58 -3.03 3.11 5.31
C ALA A 58 -2.95 3.49 3.83
N LEU A 59 -2.59 4.74 3.54
CA LEU A 59 -2.41 5.20 2.15
C LEU A 59 -1.26 4.46 1.47
N HIS A 60 -0.17 4.23 2.16
CA HIS A 60 0.94 3.44 1.64
C HIS A 60 0.48 2.02 1.28
N PHE A 61 -0.25 1.37 2.17
CA PHE A 61 -0.79 0.02 1.93
C PHE A 61 -1.72 -0.01 0.71
N LEU A 62 -2.63 0.95 0.62
CA LEU A 62 -3.61 1.01 -0.47
C LEU A 62 -2.98 1.32 -1.84
N THR A 63 -1.80 1.92 -1.85
CA THR A 63 -1.08 2.29 -3.07
C THR A 63 0.20 1.49 -3.30
N LYS A 64 0.42 0.43 -2.55
CA LYS A 64 1.66 -0.35 -2.63
C LYS A 64 1.94 -0.92 -4.02
N GLY A 65 0.91 -1.10 -4.84
CA GLY A 65 1.07 -1.57 -6.22
C GLY A 65 1.96 -0.68 -7.08
N TYR A 66 2.09 0.60 -6.76
CA TYR A 66 3.00 1.50 -7.47
C TYR A 66 4.48 1.08 -7.32
N GLN A 67 4.79 0.33 -6.30
CA GLN A 67 6.15 -0.13 -6.00
C GLN A 67 6.39 -1.58 -6.42
N GLU A 68 5.38 -2.24 -6.97
CA GLU A 68 5.45 -3.61 -7.42
C GLU A 68 5.74 -3.68 -8.91
N ASP A 69 6.45 -4.73 -9.32
CA ASP A 69 6.70 -5.04 -10.73
C ASP A 69 5.76 -6.17 -11.16
N PRO A 70 4.71 -5.87 -11.95
CA PRO A 70 3.75 -6.89 -12.37
C PRO A 70 4.40 -8.02 -13.17
N LEU A 71 5.40 -7.68 -14.00
CA LEU A 71 6.08 -8.69 -14.80
C LEU A 71 6.91 -9.64 -13.94
N ALA A 72 7.58 -9.12 -12.91
CA ALA A 72 8.33 -9.94 -11.97
C ALA A 72 7.41 -10.88 -11.17
N ILE A 73 6.24 -10.38 -10.75
CA ILE A 73 5.24 -11.19 -10.06
C ILE A 73 4.76 -12.33 -10.95
N LEU A 74 4.39 -12.03 -12.20
CA LEU A 74 3.93 -13.04 -13.15
C LEU A 74 5.00 -14.07 -13.47
N ARG A 75 6.25 -13.64 -13.69
CA ARG A 75 7.36 -14.54 -13.98
C ARG A 75 7.67 -15.48 -12.82
N ALA A 76 7.56 -15.00 -11.58
CA ALA A 76 7.78 -15.82 -10.40
C ALA A 76 6.68 -16.85 -10.18
N ALA A 77 5.49 -16.61 -10.71
CA ALA A 77 4.32 -17.46 -10.56
C ALA A 77 4.04 -18.38 -11.76
N THR A 78 4.80 -18.23 -12.86
CA THR A 78 4.58 -19.03 -14.06
C THR A 78 5.26 -20.38 -13.96
N PHE A 79 4.59 -21.40 -14.47
CA PHE A 79 5.13 -22.73 -14.68
C PHE A 79 4.60 -23.29 -16.00
N ARG A 80 5.28 -24.29 -16.55
CA ARG A 80 4.85 -24.88 -17.80
C ARG A 80 3.71 -25.87 -17.55
N GLU A 81 2.57 -25.53 -18.15
CA GLU A 81 1.38 -26.38 -18.09
C GLU A 81 0.68 -26.34 -19.45
N ASP A 82 0.39 -27.48 -20.01
CA ASP A 82 -0.36 -27.57 -21.26
C ASP A 82 -1.86 -27.59 -20.92
N TYR A 83 -2.41 -26.40 -20.65
CA TYR A 83 -3.79 -26.24 -20.23
C TYR A 83 -4.49 -25.24 -21.12
N GLN A 84 -5.54 -25.70 -21.80
CA GLN A 84 -6.27 -24.91 -22.80
C GLN A 84 -7.68 -24.51 -22.36
N GLN A 85 -8.08 -24.83 -21.15
CA GLN A 85 -9.39 -24.49 -20.64
C GLN A 85 -9.36 -23.16 -19.88
N MET A 86 -10.55 -22.58 -19.73
CA MET A 86 -10.69 -21.35 -18.93
C MET A 86 -10.30 -21.59 -17.48
N VAL A 87 -9.48 -20.71 -16.93
CA VAL A 87 -9.14 -20.71 -15.51
C VAL A 87 -9.89 -19.58 -14.85
N ILE A 88 -10.60 -19.89 -13.77
CA ILE A 88 -11.37 -18.92 -12.99
C ILE A 88 -10.77 -18.86 -11.58
N VAL A 89 -10.36 -17.68 -11.17
CA VAL A 89 -9.93 -17.42 -9.80
C VAL A 89 -11.00 -16.58 -9.12
N ARG A 90 -11.48 -17.06 -7.98
CA ARG A 90 -12.60 -16.44 -7.25
C ARG A 90 -12.14 -15.83 -5.94
N ASP A 91 -12.95 -14.91 -5.43
CA ASP A 91 -12.78 -14.35 -4.08
C ASP A 91 -11.42 -13.67 -3.88
N ILE A 92 -11.02 -12.86 -4.86
CA ILE A 92 -9.77 -12.09 -4.80
C ILE A 92 -10.01 -10.80 -4.02
N ASP A 93 -9.32 -10.63 -2.90
CA ASP A 93 -9.33 -9.38 -2.16
C ASP A 93 -8.56 -8.30 -2.93
N PHE A 94 -9.16 -7.14 -3.05
CA PHE A 94 -8.62 -6.07 -3.84
C PHE A 94 -8.81 -4.73 -3.14
N TYR A 95 -7.77 -3.92 -3.11
CA TYR A 95 -7.77 -2.61 -2.46
C TYR A 95 -7.19 -1.57 -3.40
N SER A 96 -7.86 -0.42 -3.51
CA SER A 96 -7.39 0.71 -4.31
C SER A 96 -7.96 2.03 -3.80
N LEU A 97 -7.47 3.13 -4.36
CA LEU A 97 -8.01 4.47 -4.13
C LEU A 97 -8.67 4.99 -5.41
N CYS A 98 -9.77 5.71 -5.28
CA CYS A 98 -10.39 6.36 -6.42
C CYS A 98 -9.61 7.62 -6.81
N GLU A 99 -9.62 7.97 -8.09
CA GLU A 99 -8.96 9.17 -8.62
C GLU A 99 -9.63 10.46 -8.16
N HIS A 100 -10.93 10.43 -7.96
CA HIS A 100 -11.71 11.66 -7.74
C HIS A 100 -11.61 12.17 -6.31
N HIS A 101 -11.57 11.31 -5.33
CA HIS A 101 -11.66 11.70 -3.92
C HIS A 101 -10.60 11.05 -3.04
N ILE A 102 -9.69 10.28 -3.63
CA ILE A 102 -8.70 9.49 -2.87
C ILE A 102 -9.40 8.60 -1.83
N ASP A 103 -10.58 8.14 -2.17
CA ASP A 103 -11.40 7.31 -1.30
C ASP A 103 -11.07 5.85 -1.51
N ARG A 104 -11.07 5.11 -0.41
CA ARG A 104 -10.78 3.68 -0.42
C ARG A 104 -11.86 2.91 -1.18
N LYS A 105 -11.41 2.07 -2.11
CA LYS A 105 -12.24 1.07 -2.78
C LYS A 105 -11.74 -0.31 -2.39
N SER A 106 -12.66 -1.20 -2.08
CA SER A 106 -12.33 -2.59 -1.80
C SER A 106 -13.39 -3.50 -2.40
N VAL A 107 -12.94 -4.63 -2.93
CA VAL A 107 -13.80 -5.74 -3.35
C VAL A 107 -13.47 -6.91 -2.43
N VAL A 108 -14.46 -7.40 -1.74
CA VAL A 108 -14.31 -8.50 -0.80
C VAL A 108 -15.07 -9.71 -1.31
#